data_c85ac8b7da57b5633a873e9dab6f01e1
#
_entry.id   c85ac8b7da57b5633a873e9dab6f01e1
#
_cell.length_a   1.000
_cell.length_b   1.000
_cell.length_c   1.000
_cell.angle_alpha   90.00
_cell.angle_beta   90.00
_cell.angle_gamma   90.00
#
_symmetry.space_group_name_H-M   'P 1'
#
loop_
_entity.id
_entity.type
_entity.pdbx_description
1 polymer ?
#
loop_
_entity_poly.entity_id
_entity_poly.type
_entity_poly.pdbx_seq_one_letter_code
_entity_poly.pdbx_strand_id
1 'polypeptide(L)'
;LYLRKTLMRFRIITGWMCLIWLGSAIPVSAEIKFERVFGPETPGGTYKHPASIAELANGDFYIAYYGGEGEYKGDTAVYGSRQNKGQSTWSLPTRIADTPDRADGNGVIWQEPDGAAWLFYVVRYGETWSDSVIKYKYSRDNGVTWTDSELLSFQKGYMVRSQPIQLPGGDFLLPIYHETGNDKESVGPESASLFARFHKQTKEWTFTNEAHSRIGNIQPSVVQLNDKHLIAFCRRGGGYGPLPDGFIVKTESFDGGTTWSKGEDTSFPNPNAAVDLIKLKNGHLALIYNDNNQGERNPLTVTISTDQGKTWPTRRNLVDNPQDEAAYPFLIQARDGRIHGVFTSQRRSVVNHFVFSESDI
;
A
#
# COMPACT_ATOMS: atom_id res chain seq x y z
N LEU A 1 -40.09 63.78 -73.39
CA LEU A 1 -39.20 64.23 -72.34
C LEU A 1 -38.95 63.06 -71.43
N TYR A 2 -37.77 62.48 -71.56
CA TYR A 2 -37.40 61.11 -71.00
C TYR A 2 -36.87 61.26 -69.62
N LEU A 3 -37.47 60.46 -68.67
CA LEU A 3 -36.95 60.19 -67.34
C LEU A 3 -36.14 58.87 -67.39
N ARG A 4 -34.85 58.89 -67.08
CA ARG A 4 -34.01 57.73 -66.86
C ARG A 4 -34.14 57.36 -65.42
N LYS A 5 -34.58 56.10 -65.20
CA LYS A 5 -34.54 55.41 -63.91
C LYS A 5 -33.17 54.71 -63.72
N THR A 6 -32.43 55.11 -62.67
CA THR A 6 -31.20 54.47 -62.25
C THR A 6 -31.54 53.38 -61.21
N LEU A 7 -31.25 52.12 -61.52
CA LEU A 7 -31.43 50.98 -60.61
C LEU A 7 -30.18 50.88 -59.76
N MET A 8 -30.32 51.05 -58.46
CA MET A 8 -29.29 50.78 -57.46
C MET A 8 -29.40 49.32 -57.07
N ARG A 9 -28.35 48.52 -57.36
CA ARG A 9 -28.22 47.11 -56.92
C ARG A 9 -27.61 47.09 -55.50
N PHE A 10 -28.39 46.69 -54.52
CA PHE A 10 -27.88 46.25 -53.19
C PHE A 10 -27.30 44.87 -53.28
N ARG A 11 -26.00 44.74 -52.99
CA ARG A 11 -25.37 43.42 -52.70
C ARG A 11 -25.55 43.11 -51.24
N ILE A 12 -26.32 42.04 -50.93
CA ILE A 12 -26.43 41.46 -49.61
C ILE A 12 -25.23 40.56 -49.45
N ILE A 13 -24.29 40.90 -48.51
CA ILE A 13 -23.21 40.04 -48.08
C ILE A 13 -23.75 39.21 -46.90
N THR A 14 -24.07 37.95 -47.16
CA THR A 14 -24.40 36.98 -46.13
C THR A 14 -23.09 36.50 -45.49
N GLY A 15 -22.72 37.09 -44.35
CA GLY A 15 -21.65 36.61 -43.50
C GLY A 15 -22.12 35.35 -42.74
N TRP A 16 -21.54 34.21 -43.04
CA TRP A 16 -21.68 33.00 -42.23
C TRP A 16 -20.80 33.16 -40.99
N MET A 17 -21.41 33.37 -39.81
CA MET A 17 -20.75 33.30 -38.53
C MET A 17 -20.69 31.83 -38.13
N CYS A 18 -19.52 31.16 -38.31
CA CYS A 18 -19.25 29.87 -37.72
C CYS A 18 -19.14 30.04 -36.20
N LEU A 19 -20.17 29.70 -35.45
CA LEU A 19 -20.07 29.47 -34.02
C LEU A 19 -19.25 28.22 -33.80
N ILE A 20 -17.98 28.35 -33.41
CA ILE A 20 -17.18 27.26 -32.87
C ILE A 20 -17.70 26.98 -31.45
N TRP A 21 -18.49 25.94 -31.32
CA TRP A 21 -18.84 25.37 -30.02
C TRP A 21 -17.57 24.72 -29.44
N LEU A 22 -16.87 25.45 -28.58
CA LEU A 22 -15.89 24.83 -27.68
C LEU A 22 -16.68 24.04 -26.62
N GLY A 23 -17.01 22.82 -26.94
CA GLY A 23 -17.48 21.83 -25.97
C GLY A 23 -16.40 21.60 -24.94
N SER A 24 -16.51 22.21 -23.77
CA SER A 24 -15.77 21.77 -22.59
C SER A 24 -16.20 20.36 -22.31
N ALA A 25 -15.35 19.38 -22.68
CA ALA A 25 -15.50 18.01 -22.21
C ALA A 25 -15.39 18.07 -20.68
N ILE A 26 -16.51 17.91 -20.00
CA ILE A 26 -16.53 17.66 -18.57
C ILE A 26 -15.74 16.34 -18.42
N PRO A 27 -14.63 16.30 -17.68
CA PRO A 27 -13.96 15.05 -17.43
C PRO A 27 -14.95 14.12 -16.71
N VAL A 28 -15.34 13.06 -17.37
CA VAL A 28 -16.08 11.98 -16.73
C VAL A 28 -15.10 11.41 -15.70
N SER A 29 -15.35 11.67 -14.43
CA SER A 29 -14.62 11.03 -13.35
C SER A 29 -14.71 9.52 -13.60
N ALA A 30 -13.58 8.87 -13.83
CA ALA A 30 -13.58 7.43 -14.04
C ALA A 30 -14.04 6.79 -12.72
N GLU A 31 -15.00 5.88 -12.83
CA GLU A 31 -15.52 5.15 -11.67
C GLU A 31 -14.42 4.27 -11.10
N ILE A 32 -14.22 4.32 -9.78
CA ILE A 32 -13.29 3.43 -9.08
C ILE A 32 -13.77 1.99 -9.28
N LYS A 33 -12.91 1.16 -9.85
CA LYS A 33 -13.25 -0.24 -10.12
C LYS A 33 -12.86 -1.10 -8.93
N PHE A 34 -13.80 -1.89 -8.45
CA PHE A 34 -13.60 -2.88 -7.40
C PHE A 34 -13.79 -4.29 -7.97
N GLU A 35 -12.96 -5.20 -7.51
CA GLU A 35 -13.00 -6.61 -7.84
C GLU A 35 -12.79 -7.45 -6.58
N ARG A 36 -13.66 -8.41 -6.32
CA ARG A 36 -13.43 -9.46 -5.32
C ARG A 36 -12.52 -10.51 -5.94
N VAL A 37 -11.27 -10.58 -5.45
CA VAL A 37 -10.25 -11.48 -6.01
C VAL A 37 -10.39 -12.88 -5.43
N PHE A 38 -10.40 -12.99 -4.09
CA PHE A 38 -10.49 -14.25 -3.37
C PHE A 38 -11.53 -14.15 -2.26
N GLY A 39 -12.14 -15.29 -1.95
CA GLY A 39 -13.04 -15.44 -0.83
C GLY A 39 -12.82 -16.77 -0.09
N PRO A 40 -13.64 -17.09 0.93
CA PRO A 40 -13.48 -18.29 1.74
C PRO A 40 -13.58 -19.60 0.93
N GLU A 41 -14.23 -19.56 -0.25
CA GLU A 41 -14.35 -20.68 -1.20
C GLU A 41 -13.04 -20.94 -1.97
N THR A 42 -12.10 -20.02 -1.98
CA THR A 42 -10.83 -20.15 -2.71
C THR A 42 -9.84 -20.99 -1.88
N PRO A 43 -9.01 -21.86 -2.47
CA PRO A 43 -7.99 -22.63 -1.77
C PRO A 43 -7.07 -21.78 -0.90
N GLY A 44 -6.53 -22.37 0.17
CA GLY A 44 -5.63 -21.71 1.12
C GLY A 44 -6.29 -21.32 2.44
N GLY A 45 -7.38 -21.99 2.82
CA GLY A 45 -8.12 -21.77 4.08
C GLY A 45 -9.16 -20.66 3.98
N THR A 46 -9.97 -20.53 5.02
CA THR A 46 -11.01 -19.49 5.08
C THR A 46 -10.45 -18.11 5.41
N TYR A 47 -9.36 -18.04 6.16
CA TYR A 47 -8.67 -16.80 6.54
C TYR A 47 -7.69 -16.36 5.46
N LYS A 48 -7.77 -15.10 5.02
CA LYS A 48 -6.93 -14.51 3.97
C LYS A 48 -6.56 -13.07 4.35
N HIS A 49 -5.32 -12.88 4.86
CA HIS A 49 -4.94 -11.57 5.40
C HIS A 49 -3.44 -11.45 5.68
N PRO A 50 -2.88 -10.22 5.72
CA PRO A 50 -3.20 -9.16 4.79
C PRO A 50 -2.65 -9.47 3.40
N ALA A 51 -3.13 -8.73 2.40
CA ALA A 51 -2.65 -8.84 1.03
C ALA A 51 -1.67 -7.71 0.68
N SER A 52 -0.77 -7.99 -0.24
CA SER A 52 0.08 -7.03 -0.94
C SER A 52 0.00 -7.26 -2.44
N ILE A 53 0.31 -6.26 -3.26
CA ILE A 53 0.26 -6.33 -4.72
C ILE A 53 1.53 -5.73 -5.34
N ALA A 54 1.99 -6.29 -6.46
CA ALA A 54 3.06 -5.74 -7.27
C ALA A 54 2.75 -5.89 -8.76
N GLU A 55 3.20 -4.95 -9.59
CA GLU A 55 3.31 -5.12 -11.03
C GLU A 55 4.71 -5.66 -11.36
N LEU A 56 4.79 -6.90 -11.82
CA LEU A 56 6.03 -7.59 -12.12
C LEU A 56 6.72 -7.04 -13.39
N ALA A 57 7.98 -7.38 -13.61
CA ALA A 57 8.78 -6.88 -14.73
C ALA A 57 8.14 -7.17 -16.10
N ASN A 58 7.47 -8.30 -16.25
CA ASN A 58 6.75 -8.68 -17.48
C ASN A 58 5.38 -7.97 -17.65
N GLY A 59 4.93 -7.20 -16.66
CA GLY A 59 3.65 -6.48 -16.65
C GLY A 59 2.47 -7.26 -16.10
N ASP A 60 2.70 -8.44 -15.52
CA ASP A 60 1.69 -9.16 -14.76
C ASP A 60 1.50 -8.49 -13.40
N PHE A 61 0.27 -8.54 -12.86
CA PHE A 61 0.05 -8.24 -11.45
C PHE A 61 0.21 -9.51 -10.62
N TYR A 62 0.77 -9.36 -9.43
CA TYR A 62 0.96 -10.45 -8.50
C TYR A 62 0.47 -10.03 -7.11
N ILE A 63 -0.42 -10.81 -6.51
CA ILE A 63 -0.89 -10.62 -5.13
C ILE A 63 -0.25 -11.69 -4.27
N ALA A 64 0.29 -11.28 -3.11
CA ALA A 64 0.69 -12.18 -2.04
C ALA A 64 -0.15 -11.91 -0.79
N TYR A 65 -0.56 -12.97 -0.09
CA TYR A 65 -1.29 -12.90 1.17
C TYR A 65 -0.99 -14.15 2.01
N TYR A 66 -1.26 -14.12 3.31
CA TYR A 66 -1.23 -15.34 4.07
C TYR A 66 -2.65 -15.89 4.31
N GLY A 67 -2.77 -17.20 4.33
CA GLY A 67 -4.03 -17.89 4.48
C GLY A 67 -3.89 -19.19 5.25
N GLY A 68 -4.99 -19.66 5.83
CA GLY A 68 -5.10 -20.87 6.64
C GLY A 68 -6.44 -20.89 7.40
N GLU A 69 -6.50 -21.66 8.48
CA GLU A 69 -7.66 -21.72 9.36
C GLU A 69 -7.76 -20.51 10.32
N GLY A 70 -6.74 -19.66 10.39
CA GLY A 70 -6.72 -18.44 11.20
C GLY A 70 -5.34 -17.88 11.43
N GLU A 71 -5.28 -16.64 11.93
CA GLU A 71 -4.08 -15.82 12.06
C GLU A 71 -2.92 -16.47 12.84
N TYR A 72 -3.23 -17.30 13.83
CA TYR A 72 -2.25 -17.90 14.72
C TYR A 72 -2.13 -19.43 14.57
N LYS A 73 -2.63 -19.99 13.47
CA LYS A 73 -2.63 -21.43 13.25
C LYS A 73 -1.36 -21.88 12.54
N GLY A 74 -0.90 -23.11 12.87
CA GLY A 74 0.31 -23.69 12.29
C GLY A 74 0.17 -24.10 10.81
N ASP A 75 -1.03 -24.07 10.25
CA ASP A 75 -1.32 -24.28 8.83
C ASP A 75 -1.31 -23.00 8.00
N THR A 76 -1.05 -21.85 8.64
CA THR A 76 -1.04 -20.55 7.96
C THR A 76 0.23 -20.39 7.14
N ALA A 77 0.09 -20.25 5.83
CA ALA A 77 1.17 -20.14 4.85
C ALA A 77 0.99 -18.90 3.95
N VAL A 78 2.04 -18.51 3.25
CA VAL A 78 1.95 -17.42 2.25
C VAL A 78 1.58 -17.99 0.89
N TYR A 79 0.55 -17.39 0.29
CA TYR A 79 0.02 -17.73 -1.03
C TYR A 79 0.27 -16.61 -2.01
N GLY A 80 0.49 -16.97 -3.27
CA GLY A 80 0.64 -16.05 -4.39
C GLY A 80 -0.37 -16.33 -5.49
N SER A 81 -0.86 -15.29 -6.13
CA SER A 81 -1.72 -15.38 -7.31
C SER A 81 -1.33 -14.32 -8.33
N ARG A 82 -1.55 -14.63 -9.59
CA ARG A 82 -1.14 -13.85 -10.75
C ARG A 82 -2.35 -13.45 -11.59
N GLN A 83 -2.34 -12.21 -12.06
CA GLN A 83 -3.14 -11.76 -13.18
C GLN A 83 -2.19 -11.44 -14.34
N ASN A 84 -2.27 -12.24 -15.40
CA ASN A 84 -1.40 -12.02 -16.57
C ASN A 84 -1.73 -10.69 -17.25
N LYS A 85 -0.71 -10.04 -17.79
CA LYS A 85 -0.85 -8.78 -18.52
C LYS A 85 -1.95 -8.85 -19.58
N GLY A 86 -2.87 -7.91 -19.52
CA GLY A 86 -4.01 -7.81 -20.43
C GLY A 86 -5.16 -8.78 -20.15
N GLN A 87 -5.07 -9.58 -19.09
CA GLN A 87 -6.19 -10.41 -18.63
C GLN A 87 -6.90 -9.76 -17.44
N SER A 88 -8.16 -10.14 -17.24
CA SER A 88 -8.97 -9.65 -16.10
C SER A 88 -9.13 -10.71 -15.00
N THR A 89 -8.57 -11.90 -15.16
CA THR A 89 -8.75 -13.01 -14.23
C THR A 89 -7.47 -13.31 -13.46
N TRP A 90 -7.62 -13.60 -12.17
CA TRP A 90 -6.56 -14.05 -11.30
C TRP A 90 -6.42 -15.58 -11.35
N SER A 91 -5.20 -16.08 -11.30
CA SER A 91 -4.96 -17.52 -11.15
C SER A 91 -5.45 -18.00 -9.79
N LEU A 92 -5.72 -19.30 -9.67
CA LEU A 92 -5.88 -19.88 -8.34
C LEU A 92 -4.58 -19.66 -7.53
N PRO A 93 -4.69 -19.32 -6.23
CA PRO A 93 -3.51 -19.09 -5.41
C PRO A 93 -2.72 -20.37 -5.21
N THR A 94 -1.40 -20.24 -5.24
CA THR A 94 -0.45 -21.30 -4.93
C THR A 94 0.36 -20.95 -3.69
N ARG A 95 0.74 -21.94 -2.90
CA ARG A 95 1.59 -21.75 -1.73
C ARG A 95 3.01 -21.39 -2.19
N ILE A 96 3.53 -20.23 -1.76
CA ILE A 96 4.84 -19.71 -2.18
C ILE A 96 5.83 -19.65 -1.01
N ALA A 97 5.36 -19.68 0.23
CA ALA A 97 6.18 -19.88 1.42
C ALA A 97 5.35 -20.63 2.49
N ASP A 98 5.98 -21.57 3.18
CA ASP A 98 5.38 -22.37 4.22
C ASP A 98 6.48 -22.89 5.15
N THR A 99 6.44 -22.48 6.40
CA THR A 99 7.32 -23.00 7.44
C THR A 99 6.56 -24.09 8.21
N PRO A 100 6.98 -25.35 8.16
CA PRO A 100 6.24 -26.45 8.77
C PRO A 100 5.86 -26.19 10.23
N ASP A 101 4.59 -26.40 10.57
CA ASP A 101 4.00 -26.24 11.91
C ASP A 101 4.16 -24.84 12.51
N ARG A 102 4.28 -23.82 11.66
CA ARG A 102 4.39 -22.40 12.07
C ARG A 102 3.36 -21.54 11.33
N ALA A 103 2.99 -20.44 11.94
CA ALA A 103 2.20 -19.43 11.26
C ALA A 103 3.13 -18.48 10.48
N ASP A 104 3.06 -18.56 9.16
CA ASP A 104 3.69 -17.59 8.27
C ASP A 104 2.70 -16.43 8.02
N GLY A 105 3.17 -15.19 8.00
CA GLY A 105 2.30 -14.03 7.91
C GLY A 105 2.87 -12.86 7.10
N ASN A 106 2.06 -11.84 6.91
CA ASN A 106 2.43 -10.54 6.32
C ASN A 106 3.29 -10.65 5.05
N GLY A 107 2.86 -11.47 4.09
CA GLY A 107 3.56 -11.59 2.81
C GLY A 107 3.56 -10.26 2.04
N VAL A 108 4.75 -9.69 1.80
CA VAL A 108 4.96 -8.47 1.02
C VAL A 108 5.68 -8.83 -0.26
N ILE A 109 4.97 -8.73 -1.39
CA ILE A 109 5.55 -8.84 -2.73
C ILE A 109 6.04 -7.47 -3.19
N TRP A 110 7.24 -7.42 -3.73
CA TRP A 110 7.81 -6.20 -4.29
C TRP A 110 8.65 -6.49 -5.53
N GLN A 111 8.46 -5.71 -6.59
CA GLN A 111 9.28 -5.77 -7.79
C GLN A 111 10.40 -4.73 -7.67
N GLU A 112 11.64 -5.19 -7.51
CA GLU A 112 12.82 -4.32 -7.63
C GLU A 112 12.85 -3.73 -9.05
N PRO A 113 13.01 -2.40 -9.24
CA PRO A 113 12.88 -1.75 -10.54
C PRO A 113 13.74 -2.38 -11.66
N ASP A 114 14.97 -2.78 -11.34
CA ASP A 114 15.93 -3.35 -12.30
C ASP A 114 16.34 -4.79 -11.95
N GLY A 115 15.49 -5.50 -11.22
CA GLY A 115 15.90 -6.76 -10.64
C GLY A 115 14.78 -7.77 -10.46
N ALA A 116 14.92 -8.52 -9.37
CA ALA A 116 14.06 -9.63 -9.04
C ALA A 116 12.73 -9.17 -8.41
N ALA A 117 11.73 -10.04 -8.44
CA ALA A 117 10.60 -9.95 -7.55
C ALA A 117 11.01 -10.51 -6.18
N TRP A 118 10.77 -9.75 -5.11
CA TRP A 118 11.08 -10.12 -3.74
C TRP A 118 9.81 -10.45 -2.98
N LEU A 119 9.87 -11.47 -2.14
CA LEU A 119 8.85 -11.81 -1.15
C LEU A 119 9.48 -11.70 0.24
N PHE A 120 8.97 -10.78 1.06
CA PHE A 120 9.27 -10.68 2.48
C PHE A 120 8.08 -11.22 3.27
N TYR A 121 8.32 -11.97 4.32
CA TYR A 121 7.24 -12.51 5.14
C TYR A 121 7.74 -12.80 6.56
N VAL A 122 6.83 -12.97 7.49
CA VAL A 122 7.15 -13.27 8.88
C VAL A 122 6.87 -14.72 9.19
N VAL A 123 7.64 -15.26 10.10
CA VAL A 123 7.43 -16.62 10.67
C VAL A 123 7.33 -16.49 12.18
N ARG A 124 6.22 -16.94 12.75
CA ARG A 124 5.97 -16.88 14.18
C ARG A 124 6.48 -18.14 14.88
N TYR A 125 7.32 -17.99 15.88
CA TYR A 125 7.91 -19.08 16.64
C TYR A 125 7.34 -19.25 18.06
N GLY A 126 6.55 -18.29 18.55
CA GLY A 126 5.93 -18.31 19.87
C GLY A 126 4.43 -18.08 19.81
N GLU A 127 3.86 -17.55 20.90
CA GLU A 127 2.41 -17.37 21.06
C GLU A 127 1.90 -16.06 20.46
N THR A 128 2.77 -15.04 20.33
CA THR A 128 2.44 -13.70 19.81
C THR A 128 3.32 -13.36 18.62
N TRP A 129 2.99 -12.27 17.92
CA TRP A 129 3.82 -11.77 16.82
C TRP A 129 5.17 -11.21 17.28
N SER A 130 5.32 -10.86 18.57
CA SER A 130 6.61 -10.49 19.17
C SER A 130 7.65 -11.61 19.20
N ASP A 131 7.24 -12.85 18.92
CA ASP A 131 8.13 -13.99 18.72
C ASP A 131 8.45 -14.28 17.25
N SER A 132 8.13 -13.37 16.35
CA SER A 132 8.35 -13.57 14.92
C SER A 132 9.74 -13.14 14.47
N VAL A 133 10.15 -13.67 13.32
CA VAL A 133 11.31 -13.21 12.55
C VAL A 133 10.90 -12.97 11.11
N ILE A 134 11.65 -12.14 10.39
CA ILE A 134 11.43 -11.90 8.96
C ILE A 134 12.29 -12.85 8.15
N LYS A 135 11.66 -13.53 7.19
CA LYS A 135 12.32 -14.25 6.11
C LYS A 135 12.06 -13.54 4.78
N TYR A 136 12.94 -13.77 3.82
CA TYR A 136 12.76 -13.32 2.45
C TYR A 136 13.25 -14.35 1.44
N LYS A 137 12.76 -14.25 0.23
CA LYS A 137 13.18 -14.97 -0.97
C LYS A 137 12.94 -14.09 -2.18
N TYR A 138 13.55 -14.43 -3.30
CA TYR A 138 13.37 -13.67 -4.54
C TYR A 138 13.21 -14.60 -5.74
N SER A 139 12.60 -14.06 -6.79
CA SER A 139 12.39 -14.70 -8.09
C SER A 139 12.99 -13.86 -9.19
N ARG A 140 13.69 -14.50 -10.14
CA ARG A 140 14.26 -13.85 -11.33
C ARG A 140 13.44 -14.11 -12.61
N ASP A 141 12.37 -14.88 -12.49
CA ASP A 141 11.49 -15.31 -13.57
C ASP A 141 10.03 -14.85 -13.35
N ASN A 142 9.89 -13.66 -12.75
CA ASN A 142 8.60 -13.02 -12.46
C ASN A 142 7.69 -13.88 -11.55
N GLY A 143 8.25 -14.49 -10.50
CA GLY A 143 7.47 -15.23 -9.51
C GLY A 143 7.01 -16.61 -9.98
N VAL A 144 7.63 -17.20 -11.01
CA VAL A 144 7.38 -18.58 -11.43
C VAL A 144 8.13 -19.53 -10.52
N THR A 145 9.41 -19.27 -10.28
CA THR A 145 10.23 -20.00 -9.29
C THR A 145 10.81 -19.04 -8.26
N TRP A 146 11.10 -19.56 -7.09
CA TRP A 146 11.61 -18.80 -5.95
C TRP A 146 12.87 -19.45 -5.40
N THR A 147 13.81 -18.65 -4.92
CA THR A 147 14.97 -19.14 -4.15
C THR A 147 14.52 -19.79 -2.85
N ASP A 148 15.42 -20.48 -2.19
CA ASP A 148 15.25 -20.84 -0.78
C ASP A 148 15.06 -19.56 0.06
N SER A 149 14.38 -19.71 1.18
CA SER A 149 14.13 -18.60 2.09
C SER A 149 15.36 -18.31 2.95
N GLU A 150 15.73 -17.04 3.02
CA GLU A 150 16.80 -16.54 3.87
C GLU A 150 16.22 -15.78 5.07
N LEU A 151 16.92 -15.82 6.19
CA LEU A 151 16.58 -15.08 7.39
C LEU A 151 17.13 -13.65 7.29
N LEU A 152 16.27 -12.65 7.47
CA LEU A 152 16.69 -11.23 7.44
C LEU A 152 17.46 -10.85 8.72
N SER A 153 16.99 -11.33 9.87
CA SER A 153 17.59 -11.07 11.19
C SER A 153 17.17 -12.16 12.18
N PHE A 154 18.01 -12.43 13.17
CA PHE A 154 17.68 -13.28 14.32
C PHE A 154 16.90 -12.54 15.42
N GLN A 155 16.72 -11.22 15.27
CA GLN A 155 15.97 -10.42 16.24
C GLN A 155 14.49 -10.82 16.20
N LYS A 156 13.99 -11.31 17.33
CA LYS A 156 12.58 -11.60 17.51
C LYS A 156 11.76 -10.30 17.58
N GLY A 157 10.51 -10.40 17.15
CA GLY A 157 9.59 -9.27 17.08
C GLY A 157 9.78 -8.39 15.84
N TYR A 158 10.81 -8.66 15.03
CA TYR A 158 10.93 -7.96 13.74
C TYR A 158 9.88 -8.47 12.76
N MET A 159 9.12 -7.52 12.23
CA MET A 159 7.96 -7.75 11.39
C MET A 159 8.00 -6.84 10.15
N VAL A 160 7.33 -7.24 9.08
CA VAL A 160 7.18 -6.47 7.83
C VAL A 160 5.71 -6.35 7.45
N ARG A 161 5.35 -5.23 6.77
CA ARG A 161 3.98 -5.05 6.24
C ARG A 161 3.94 -4.25 4.96
N SER A 162 4.87 -3.33 4.74
CA SER A 162 4.86 -2.40 3.59
C SER A 162 6.03 -2.69 2.65
N GLN A 163 5.88 -2.23 1.40
CA GLN A 163 6.90 -2.46 0.36
C GLN A 163 8.18 -1.67 0.61
N PRO A 164 9.33 -2.19 0.17
CA PRO A 164 10.56 -1.42 0.11
C PRO A 164 10.47 -0.23 -0.84
N ILE A 165 11.34 0.74 -0.64
CA ILE A 165 11.65 1.78 -1.62
C ILE A 165 13.10 1.63 -2.09
N GLN A 166 13.34 1.88 -3.40
CA GLN A 166 14.70 1.96 -3.91
C GLN A 166 15.29 3.32 -3.55
N LEU A 167 16.54 3.31 -3.06
CA LEU A 167 17.31 4.51 -2.74
C LEU A 167 18.23 4.88 -3.91
N PRO A 168 18.70 6.13 -3.98
CA PRO A 168 19.77 6.52 -4.89
C PRO A 168 21.00 5.61 -4.71
N GLY A 169 21.59 5.15 -5.83
CA GLY A 169 22.72 4.21 -5.79
C GLY A 169 22.34 2.73 -5.86
N GLY A 170 21.05 2.42 -5.81
CA GLY A 170 20.52 1.07 -6.05
C GLY A 170 20.28 0.23 -4.80
N ASP A 171 20.69 0.66 -3.63
CA ASP A 171 20.25 0.08 -2.36
C ASP A 171 18.73 0.19 -2.23
N PHE A 172 18.12 -0.61 -1.38
CA PHE A 172 16.72 -0.40 -1.02
C PHE A 172 16.49 -0.43 0.49
N LEU A 173 15.46 0.27 0.91
CA LEU A 173 15.06 0.41 2.30
C LEU A 173 13.72 -0.29 2.52
N LEU A 174 13.74 -1.35 3.32
CA LEU A 174 12.56 -2.11 3.73
C LEU A 174 12.03 -1.54 5.04
N PRO A 175 10.80 -1.00 5.07
CA PRO A 175 10.18 -0.59 6.32
C PRO A 175 9.80 -1.83 7.13
N ILE A 176 10.28 -1.91 8.36
CA ILE A 176 10.00 -2.98 9.31
C ILE A 176 9.63 -2.39 10.66
N TYR A 177 9.18 -3.21 11.57
CA TYR A 177 8.89 -2.78 12.93
C TYR A 177 9.29 -3.86 13.94
N HIS A 178 9.58 -3.42 15.15
CA HIS A 178 9.82 -4.28 16.30
C HIS A 178 8.54 -4.33 17.14
N GLU A 179 7.81 -5.41 17.04
CA GLU A 179 6.62 -5.65 17.85
C GLU A 179 7.04 -6.28 19.19
N THR A 180 6.59 -5.66 20.27
CA THR A 180 6.90 -6.07 21.64
C THR A 180 5.61 -6.37 22.41
N GLY A 181 5.76 -7.07 23.53
CA GLY A 181 4.63 -7.42 24.38
C GLY A 181 4.10 -8.84 24.14
N ASN A 182 3.28 -9.31 25.07
CA ASN A 182 2.74 -10.68 25.08
C ASN A 182 1.21 -10.71 24.94
N ASP A 183 0.59 -9.58 24.62
CA ASP A 183 -0.85 -9.43 24.45
C ASP A 183 -1.20 -9.49 22.96
N LYS A 184 -2.10 -10.40 22.59
CA LYS A 184 -2.61 -10.55 21.22
C LYS A 184 -3.57 -9.43 20.81
N GLU A 185 -4.15 -8.74 21.80
CA GLU A 185 -5.19 -7.71 21.63
C GLU A 185 -4.66 -6.28 21.79
N SER A 186 -3.33 -6.12 21.87
CA SER A 186 -2.72 -4.81 22.05
C SER A 186 -1.33 -4.76 21.46
N VAL A 187 -1.02 -3.65 20.79
CA VAL A 187 0.35 -3.33 20.37
C VAL A 187 1.07 -2.70 21.56
N GLY A 188 2.14 -3.32 22.01
CA GLY A 188 2.92 -2.87 23.17
C GLY A 188 3.45 -1.44 23.02
N PRO A 189 3.53 -0.66 24.09
CA PRO A 189 3.98 0.73 24.04
C PRO A 189 5.46 0.90 23.62
N GLU A 190 6.25 -0.15 23.82
CA GLU A 190 7.66 -0.18 23.38
C GLU A 190 7.84 -0.62 21.92
N SER A 191 6.74 -0.98 21.24
CA SER A 191 6.80 -1.32 19.81
C SER A 191 7.18 -0.07 19.01
N ALA A 192 8.08 -0.26 18.05
CA ALA A 192 8.65 0.86 17.30
C ALA A 192 8.88 0.49 15.84
N SER A 193 8.81 1.49 14.97
CA SER A 193 9.19 1.36 13.56
C SER A 193 10.70 1.54 13.41
N LEU A 194 11.29 0.78 12.47
CA LEU A 194 12.67 0.91 12.04
C LEU A 194 12.78 0.48 10.57
N PHE A 195 13.98 0.56 10.01
CA PHE A 195 14.17 0.28 8.59
C PHE A 195 15.39 -0.60 8.38
N ALA A 196 15.24 -1.61 7.51
CA ALA A 196 16.33 -2.48 7.08
C ALA A 196 16.81 -2.02 5.71
N ARG A 197 18.10 -1.65 5.59
CA ARG A 197 18.73 -1.29 4.33
C ARG A 197 19.45 -2.48 3.75
N PHE A 198 19.11 -2.85 2.51
CA PHE A 198 19.85 -3.82 1.74
C PHE A 198 20.90 -3.13 0.89
N HIS A 199 22.16 -3.48 1.11
CA HIS A 199 23.29 -2.99 0.33
C HIS A 199 23.49 -3.86 -0.91
N LYS A 200 23.14 -3.33 -2.07
CA LYS A 200 23.14 -4.10 -3.33
C LYS A 200 24.51 -4.66 -3.71
N GLN A 201 25.58 -3.98 -3.33
CA GLN A 201 26.95 -4.40 -3.63
C GLN A 201 27.44 -5.55 -2.74
N THR A 202 27.26 -5.42 -1.43
CA THR A 202 27.73 -6.42 -0.44
C THR A 202 26.72 -7.55 -0.18
N LYS A 203 25.45 -7.35 -0.56
CA LYS A 203 24.31 -8.25 -0.25
C LYS A 203 24.01 -8.37 1.24
N GLU A 204 24.37 -7.36 2.01
CA GLU A 204 24.21 -7.32 3.46
C GLU A 204 23.03 -6.42 3.86
N TRP A 205 22.46 -6.73 5.00
CA TRP A 205 21.42 -5.92 5.65
C TRP A 205 22.02 -5.13 6.81
N THR A 206 21.69 -3.86 6.89
CA THR A 206 21.92 -3.00 8.06
C THR A 206 20.59 -2.44 8.58
N PHE A 207 20.56 -2.09 9.87
CA PHE A 207 19.33 -1.64 10.52
C PHE A 207 19.52 -0.24 11.08
N THR A 208 18.47 0.57 11.03
CA THR A 208 18.44 1.91 11.61
C THR A 208 18.16 1.85 13.11
N ASN A 209 18.16 3.01 13.77
CA ASN A 209 17.56 3.14 15.09
C ASN A 209 16.04 2.92 15.05
N GLU A 210 15.47 2.56 16.17
CA GLU A 210 14.04 2.48 16.39
C GLU A 210 13.42 3.87 16.57
N ALA A 211 12.29 4.12 15.88
CA ALA A 211 11.50 5.33 15.98
C ALA A 211 10.33 5.10 16.95
N HIS A 212 10.59 5.27 18.24
CA HIS A 212 9.56 5.15 19.29
C HIS A 212 8.56 6.30 19.24
N SER A 213 7.32 6.06 19.70
CA SER A 213 6.27 7.07 19.82
C SER A 213 5.55 6.97 21.16
N ARG A 214 4.58 7.86 21.41
CA ARG A 214 3.92 8.03 22.70
C ARG A 214 3.26 6.73 23.24
N ILE A 215 2.64 5.96 22.37
CA ILE A 215 1.91 4.72 22.72
C ILE A 215 2.39 3.49 21.93
N GLY A 216 3.60 3.60 21.36
CA GLY A 216 4.11 2.62 20.41
C GLY A 216 3.59 2.84 18.99
N ASN A 217 4.26 2.25 18.03
CA ASN A 217 3.85 2.27 16.63
C ASN A 217 4.42 1.06 15.89
N ILE A 218 3.74 0.64 14.83
CA ILE A 218 4.10 -0.49 14.00
C ILE A 218 3.77 -0.22 12.52
N GLN A 219 4.19 -1.09 11.62
CA GLN A 219 3.79 -1.12 10.22
C GLN A 219 4.05 0.22 9.49
N PRO A 220 5.31 0.70 9.48
CA PRO A 220 5.67 1.90 8.75
C PRO A 220 5.48 1.72 7.25
N SER A 221 4.97 2.76 6.57
CA SER A 221 5.01 2.90 5.12
C SER A 221 5.81 4.14 4.78
N VAL A 222 6.82 4.03 3.91
CA VAL A 222 7.86 5.03 3.71
C VAL A 222 7.90 5.55 2.29
N VAL A 223 8.17 6.85 2.14
CA VAL A 223 8.46 7.48 0.85
C VAL A 223 9.68 8.38 0.95
N GLN A 224 10.43 8.47 -0.14
CA GLN A 224 11.55 9.39 -0.28
C GLN A 224 11.09 10.68 -0.96
N LEU A 225 11.22 11.81 -0.27
CA LEU A 225 10.88 13.13 -0.81
C LEU A 225 12.02 13.68 -1.68
N ASN A 226 13.25 13.54 -1.21
CA ASN A 226 14.49 13.84 -1.92
C ASN A 226 15.62 12.95 -1.40
N ASP A 227 16.84 13.12 -1.91
CA ASP A 227 18.00 12.25 -1.59
C ASP A 227 18.29 12.09 -0.10
N LYS A 228 17.94 13.09 0.73
CA LYS A 228 18.19 13.09 2.17
C LYS A 228 16.92 12.95 3.00
N HIS A 229 15.80 13.44 2.50
CA HIS A 229 14.57 13.53 3.28
C HIS A 229 13.60 12.40 2.93
N LEU A 230 13.30 11.57 3.92
CA LEU A 230 12.30 10.51 3.87
C LEU A 230 11.27 10.76 4.97
N ILE A 231 10.02 10.38 4.70
CA ILE A 231 8.96 10.35 5.70
C ILE A 231 8.34 8.97 5.75
N ALA A 232 7.91 8.55 6.93
CA ALA A 232 7.15 7.32 7.10
C ALA A 232 5.91 7.59 7.96
N PHE A 233 4.79 7.01 7.56
CA PHE A 233 3.55 6.97 8.32
C PHE A 233 3.36 5.57 8.89
N CYS A 234 3.04 5.49 10.19
CA CYS A 234 2.99 4.26 10.94
C CYS A 234 1.61 4.10 11.59
N ARG A 235 1.13 2.88 11.69
CA ARG A 235 -0.01 2.52 12.50
C ARG A 235 0.33 2.80 13.97
N ARG A 236 -0.61 3.42 14.74
CA ARG A 236 -0.44 3.65 16.17
C ARG A 236 -0.39 2.34 16.98
N GLY A 237 0.17 2.41 18.16
CA GLY A 237 0.12 1.36 19.18
C GLY A 237 -1.15 1.39 20.03
N GLY A 238 -1.12 0.62 21.12
CA GLY A 238 -2.23 0.46 22.07
C GLY A 238 -3.28 -0.54 21.62
N GLY A 239 -4.43 -0.55 22.32
CA GLY A 239 -5.54 -1.48 22.06
C GLY A 239 -6.37 -1.11 20.83
N TYR A 240 -7.33 -2.01 20.49
CA TYR A 240 -8.22 -1.85 19.33
C TYR A 240 -9.50 -1.05 19.63
N GLY A 241 -9.76 -0.72 20.89
CA GLY A 241 -10.92 0.09 21.26
C GLY A 241 -10.81 1.56 20.83
N PRO A 242 -11.90 2.34 21.04
CA PRO A 242 -11.89 3.77 20.79
C PRO A 242 -10.76 4.50 21.54
N LEU A 243 -10.06 5.36 20.83
CA LEU A 243 -9.01 6.19 21.39
C LEU A 243 -9.10 7.60 20.78
N PRO A 244 -9.72 8.58 21.46
CA PRO A 244 -9.97 9.91 20.90
C PRO A 244 -8.74 10.64 20.41
N ASP A 245 -7.58 10.41 21.04
CA ASP A 245 -6.27 10.93 20.66
C ASP A 245 -5.40 9.87 19.96
N GLY A 246 -6.03 8.90 19.28
CA GLY A 246 -5.38 7.88 18.47
C GLY A 246 -5.17 8.36 17.03
N PHE A 247 -3.91 8.64 16.66
CA PHE A 247 -3.54 9.18 15.35
C PHE A 247 -2.49 8.31 14.65
N ILE A 248 -2.41 8.44 13.33
CA ILE A 248 -1.26 7.94 12.55
C ILE A 248 -0.01 8.60 13.09
N VAL A 249 1.04 7.81 13.29
CA VAL A 249 2.34 8.30 13.74
C VAL A 249 3.22 8.60 12.52
N LYS A 250 3.89 9.75 12.51
CA LYS A 250 4.87 10.14 11.49
C LYS A 250 6.26 10.12 12.10
N THR A 251 7.26 9.59 11.37
CA THR A 251 8.68 9.73 11.63
C THR A 251 9.41 10.15 10.37
N GLU A 252 10.55 10.82 10.52
CA GLU A 252 11.30 11.41 9.41
C GLU A 252 12.79 11.08 9.50
N SER A 253 13.42 10.97 8.35
CA SER A 253 14.88 10.90 8.22
C SER A 253 15.36 12.08 7.35
N PHE A 254 16.47 12.70 7.73
CA PHE A 254 17.10 13.80 7.02
C PHE A 254 18.52 13.47 6.51
N ASP A 255 18.92 12.20 6.60
CA ASP A 255 20.23 11.68 6.21
C ASP A 255 20.16 10.49 5.24
N GLY A 256 19.09 10.45 4.42
CA GLY A 256 18.91 9.40 3.42
C GLY A 256 18.46 8.05 3.99
N GLY A 257 17.75 8.05 5.10
CA GLY A 257 17.19 6.85 5.73
C GLY A 257 18.17 6.14 6.67
N THR A 258 19.25 6.82 7.12
CA THR A 258 20.24 6.24 8.03
C THR A 258 19.77 6.33 9.49
N THR A 259 19.25 7.49 9.88
CA THR A 259 18.66 7.70 11.22
C THR A 259 17.25 8.28 11.10
N TRP A 260 16.41 8.02 12.10
CA TRP A 260 15.01 8.39 12.13
C TRP A 260 14.64 9.12 13.41
N SER A 261 13.79 10.12 13.28
CA SER A 261 13.27 10.88 14.41
C SER A 261 12.38 10.03 15.31
N LYS A 262 12.14 10.49 16.52
CA LYS A 262 11.02 10.01 17.33
C LYS A 262 9.71 10.16 16.54
N GLY A 263 8.81 9.20 16.68
CA GLY A 263 7.49 9.25 16.06
C GLY A 263 6.57 10.26 16.74
N GLU A 264 5.89 11.08 15.95
CA GLU A 264 4.96 12.10 16.40
C GLU A 264 3.56 11.84 15.84
N ASP A 265 2.53 12.13 16.64
CA ASP A 265 1.14 12.00 16.23
C ASP A 265 0.82 13.01 15.11
N THR A 266 0.18 12.57 14.04
CA THR A 266 -0.35 13.44 12.98
C THR A 266 -1.76 13.91 13.32
N SER A 267 -2.41 14.62 12.39
CA SER A 267 -3.84 14.95 12.47
C SER A 267 -4.77 13.88 11.90
N PHE A 268 -4.23 12.79 11.36
CA PHE A 268 -5.02 11.70 10.79
C PHE A 268 -5.43 10.73 11.88
N PRO A 269 -6.74 10.52 12.14
CA PRO A 269 -7.17 9.52 13.10
C PRO A 269 -6.77 8.11 12.66
N ASN A 270 -6.53 7.23 13.62
CA ASN A 270 -6.19 5.84 13.34
C ASN A 270 -6.82 4.90 14.38
N PRO A 271 -7.64 3.93 13.98
CA PRO A 271 -8.28 2.97 14.87
C PRO A 271 -7.36 1.79 15.25
N ASN A 272 -6.05 1.99 15.31
CA ASN A 272 -5.07 0.91 15.38
C ASN A 272 -5.17 -0.01 14.15
N ALA A 273 -5.10 0.58 12.97
CA ALA A 273 -5.18 -0.11 11.67
C ALA A 273 -4.00 0.28 10.78
N ALA A 274 -3.60 -0.65 9.91
CA ALA A 274 -2.55 -0.44 8.94
C ALA A 274 -2.87 0.73 8.00
N VAL A 275 -1.83 1.44 7.61
CA VAL A 275 -1.86 2.51 6.62
C VAL A 275 -0.91 2.18 5.48
N ASP A 276 -1.08 2.81 4.32
CA ASP A 276 -0.08 2.74 3.27
C ASP A 276 0.12 4.11 2.61
N LEU A 277 1.37 4.45 2.35
CA LEU A 277 1.82 5.71 1.78
C LEU A 277 2.70 5.44 0.57
N ILE A 278 2.32 5.97 -0.59
CA ILE A 278 3.12 5.85 -1.80
C ILE A 278 3.43 7.22 -2.39
N LYS A 279 4.58 7.33 -3.06
CA LYS A 279 4.92 8.48 -3.90
C LYS A 279 4.57 8.16 -5.34
N LEU A 280 3.74 8.99 -5.94
CA LEU A 280 3.32 8.88 -7.32
C LEU A 280 4.43 9.37 -8.28
N LYS A 281 4.37 8.97 -9.54
CA LYS A 281 5.36 9.32 -10.57
C LYS A 281 5.48 10.83 -10.81
N ASN A 282 4.42 11.59 -10.55
CA ASN A 282 4.42 13.05 -10.61
C ASN A 282 4.98 13.74 -9.36
N GLY A 283 5.38 12.95 -8.35
CA GLY A 283 5.92 13.44 -7.08
C GLY A 283 4.88 13.69 -5.99
N HIS A 284 3.60 13.58 -6.28
CA HIS A 284 2.53 13.66 -5.27
C HIS A 284 2.57 12.43 -4.36
N LEU A 285 1.94 12.55 -3.19
CA LEU A 285 1.84 11.45 -2.23
C LEU A 285 0.39 11.00 -2.12
N ALA A 286 0.16 9.70 -2.10
CA ALA A 286 -1.13 9.10 -1.82
C ALA A 286 -1.06 8.32 -0.50
N LEU A 287 -1.93 8.66 0.44
CA LEU A 287 -2.10 7.97 1.71
C LEU A 287 -3.45 7.28 1.74
N ILE A 288 -3.46 6.00 2.07
CA ILE A 288 -4.68 5.22 2.32
C ILE A 288 -4.72 4.72 3.76
N TYR A 289 -5.86 4.89 4.42
CA TYR A 289 -6.01 4.59 5.86
C TYR A 289 -7.49 4.45 6.25
N ASN A 290 -7.76 3.97 7.46
CA ASN A 290 -9.10 4.00 8.02
C ASN A 290 -9.30 5.31 8.79
N ASP A 291 -10.20 6.17 8.31
CA ASP A 291 -10.39 7.55 8.78
C ASP A 291 -11.34 7.63 9.97
N ASN A 292 -10.96 6.99 11.06
CA ASN A 292 -11.63 7.11 12.35
C ASN A 292 -10.70 6.73 13.51
N ASN A 293 -11.12 7.00 14.72
CA ASN A 293 -10.44 6.61 15.97
C ASN A 293 -11.36 5.82 16.93
N GLN A 294 -12.44 5.24 16.39
CA GLN A 294 -13.43 4.51 17.20
C GLN A 294 -13.15 3.01 17.31
N GLY A 295 -12.02 2.53 16.77
CA GLY A 295 -11.62 1.13 16.78
C GLY A 295 -12.06 0.32 15.56
N GLU A 296 -12.89 0.89 14.69
CA GLU A 296 -13.41 0.22 13.51
C GLU A 296 -12.51 0.47 12.28
N ARG A 297 -12.35 -0.54 11.42
CA ARG A 297 -11.58 -0.42 10.19
C ARG A 297 -12.47 -0.03 9.01
N ASN A 298 -13.18 1.06 9.19
CA ASN A 298 -14.10 1.71 8.26
C ASN A 298 -14.29 3.18 8.66
N PRO A 299 -14.40 4.15 7.70
CA PRO A 299 -14.24 3.99 6.26
C PRO A 299 -12.79 3.72 5.84
N LEU A 300 -12.60 3.20 4.62
CA LEU A 300 -11.30 3.18 3.95
C LEU A 300 -11.20 4.44 3.08
N THR A 301 -10.26 5.29 3.40
CA THR A 301 -10.13 6.64 2.83
C THR A 301 -8.79 6.82 2.14
N VAL A 302 -8.80 7.49 0.99
CA VAL A 302 -7.60 7.98 0.30
C VAL A 302 -7.54 9.50 0.37
N THR A 303 -6.34 10.01 0.56
CA THR A 303 -6.03 11.44 0.49
C THR A 303 -4.74 11.66 -0.30
N ILE A 304 -4.65 12.79 -1.01
CA ILE A 304 -3.52 13.16 -1.86
C ILE A 304 -2.86 14.42 -1.31
N SER A 305 -1.52 14.43 -1.29
CA SER A 305 -0.72 15.62 -1.06
C SER A 305 0.07 15.98 -2.32
N THR A 306 0.02 17.24 -2.73
CA THR A 306 0.77 17.77 -3.87
C THR A 306 2.00 18.59 -3.45
N ASP A 307 2.23 18.73 -2.14
CA ASP A 307 3.26 19.58 -1.53
C ASP A 307 4.21 18.81 -0.59
N GLN A 308 4.49 17.55 -0.93
CA GLN A 308 5.40 16.66 -0.19
C GLN A 308 4.93 16.33 1.24
N GLY A 309 3.63 16.18 1.42
CA GLY A 309 3.03 15.75 2.70
C GLY A 309 2.81 16.88 3.71
N LYS A 310 2.95 18.15 3.31
CA LYS A 310 2.68 19.31 4.18
C LYS A 310 1.19 19.53 4.37
N THR A 311 0.42 19.44 3.28
CA THR A 311 -1.05 19.53 3.28
C THR A 311 -1.68 18.37 2.51
N TRP A 312 -2.92 18.05 2.86
CA TRP A 312 -3.70 16.94 2.29
C TRP A 312 -5.13 17.42 1.98
N PRO A 313 -5.28 18.21 0.90
CA PRO A 313 -6.55 18.93 0.62
C PRO A 313 -7.66 18.04 0.09
N THR A 314 -7.32 16.90 -0.51
CA THR A 314 -8.31 15.97 -1.08
C THR A 314 -8.55 14.80 -0.14
N ARG A 315 -9.80 14.31 -0.08
CA ARG A 315 -10.16 13.15 0.73
C ARG A 315 -11.37 12.46 0.11
N ARG A 316 -11.25 11.15 -0.12
CA ARG A 316 -12.34 10.33 -0.64
C ARG A 316 -12.45 9.00 0.09
N ASN A 317 -13.63 8.68 0.62
CA ASN A 317 -13.92 7.34 1.08
C ASN A 317 -14.06 6.41 -0.13
N LEU A 318 -13.21 5.40 -0.21
CA LEU A 318 -13.28 4.35 -1.22
C LEU A 318 -14.29 3.28 -0.83
N VAL A 319 -14.29 2.91 0.44
CA VAL A 319 -15.24 1.99 1.06
C VAL A 319 -15.80 2.65 2.30
N ASP A 320 -17.11 2.69 2.41
CA ASP A 320 -17.84 3.21 3.57
C ASP A 320 -19.01 2.27 3.85
N ASN A 321 -18.71 1.17 4.55
CA ASN A 321 -19.68 0.15 4.90
C ASN A 321 -19.57 -0.18 6.40
N PRO A 322 -20.38 0.42 7.26
CA PRO A 322 -20.33 0.19 8.70
C PRO A 322 -20.63 -1.26 9.14
N GLN A 323 -21.09 -2.11 8.23
CA GLN A 323 -21.38 -3.52 8.52
C GLN A 323 -20.17 -4.44 8.28
N ASP A 324 -19.08 -3.90 7.75
CA ASP A 324 -17.90 -4.68 7.39
C ASP A 324 -16.62 -3.86 7.61
N GLU A 325 -15.48 -4.54 7.68
CA GLU A 325 -14.17 -3.91 7.73
C GLU A 325 -13.58 -3.77 6.32
N ALA A 326 -12.76 -2.75 6.10
CA ALA A 326 -11.86 -2.61 4.96
C ALA A 326 -10.43 -2.47 5.50
N ALA A 327 -9.79 -3.61 5.76
CA ALA A 327 -8.59 -3.69 6.57
C ALA A 327 -7.32 -3.87 5.73
N TYR A 328 -6.22 -3.34 6.22
CA TYR A 328 -4.88 -3.53 5.68
C TYR A 328 -4.75 -3.17 4.21
N PRO A 329 -5.02 -1.92 3.83
CA PRO A 329 -4.84 -1.47 2.47
C PRO A 329 -3.38 -1.50 2.06
N PHE A 330 -3.12 -1.75 0.78
CA PHE A 330 -1.80 -1.71 0.16
C PHE A 330 -1.92 -1.11 -1.23
N LEU A 331 -1.06 -0.17 -1.59
CA LEU A 331 -1.10 0.58 -2.86
C LEU A 331 0.17 0.38 -3.68
N ILE A 332 0.01 0.40 -4.98
CA ILE A 332 1.09 0.64 -5.94
C ILE A 332 0.60 1.59 -7.03
N GLN A 333 1.50 2.33 -7.67
CA GLN A 333 1.20 2.95 -8.95
C GLN A 333 1.78 2.11 -10.08
N ALA A 334 0.92 1.58 -10.92
CA ALA A 334 1.29 0.76 -12.07
C ALA A 334 1.99 1.58 -13.18
N ARG A 335 2.58 0.89 -14.16
CA ARG A 335 3.30 1.55 -15.28
C ARG A 335 2.38 2.41 -16.14
N ASP A 336 1.11 2.05 -16.24
CA ASP A 336 0.10 2.83 -16.95
C ASP A 336 -0.34 4.11 -16.22
N GLY A 337 0.19 4.34 -15.01
CA GLY A 337 -0.09 5.52 -14.18
C GLY A 337 -1.28 5.38 -13.24
N ARG A 338 -2.10 4.33 -13.37
CA ARG A 338 -3.19 4.06 -12.44
C ARG A 338 -2.68 3.56 -11.10
N ILE A 339 -3.46 3.81 -10.08
CA ILE A 339 -3.18 3.34 -8.73
C ILE A 339 -3.99 2.07 -8.52
N HIS A 340 -3.29 0.99 -8.21
CA HIS A 340 -3.87 -0.30 -7.85
C HIS A 340 -3.72 -0.51 -6.37
N GLY A 341 -4.77 -1.02 -5.74
CA GLY A 341 -4.72 -1.35 -4.32
C GLY A 341 -5.44 -2.63 -3.99
N VAL A 342 -5.09 -3.19 -2.85
CA VAL A 342 -5.76 -4.35 -2.27
C VAL A 342 -6.13 -4.05 -0.83
N PHE A 343 -7.20 -4.66 -0.33
CA PHE A 343 -7.58 -4.67 1.09
C PHE A 343 -8.34 -5.95 1.41
N THR A 344 -8.48 -6.26 2.68
CA THR A 344 -9.26 -7.42 3.16
C THR A 344 -10.54 -6.99 3.85
N SER A 345 -11.59 -7.80 3.71
CA SER A 345 -12.92 -7.58 4.24
C SER A 345 -13.56 -8.89 4.75
N GLN A 346 -14.79 -8.81 5.21
CA GLN A 346 -15.59 -9.95 5.67
C GLN A 346 -14.84 -10.81 6.70
N ARG A 347 -14.43 -10.16 7.80
CA ARG A 347 -13.63 -10.79 8.86
C ARG A 347 -12.35 -11.44 8.30
N ARG A 348 -11.69 -10.74 7.38
CA ARG A 348 -10.42 -11.16 6.76
C ARG A 348 -10.52 -12.47 5.97
N SER A 349 -11.67 -12.77 5.39
CA SER A 349 -11.88 -13.93 4.52
C SER A 349 -11.89 -13.58 3.02
N VAL A 350 -11.96 -12.28 2.69
CA VAL A 350 -12.03 -11.79 1.32
C VAL A 350 -10.88 -10.83 1.04
N VAL A 351 -10.20 -11.07 -0.09
CA VAL A 351 -9.22 -10.12 -0.67
C VAL A 351 -9.91 -9.38 -1.81
N ASN A 352 -9.90 -8.07 -1.74
CA ASN A 352 -10.43 -7.17 -2.75
C ASN A 352 -9.29 -6.43 -3.45
N HIS A 353 -9.43 -6.21 -4.74
CA HIS A 353 -8.58 -5.36 -5.57
C HIS A 353 -9.38 -4.16 -6.05
N PHE A 354 -8.76 -3.01 -6.15
CA PHE A 354 -9.38 -1.80 -6.68
C PHE A 354 -8.39 -0.99 -7.50
N VAL A 355 -8.93 -0.21 -8.44
CA VAL A 355 -8.15 0.61 -9.36
C VAL A 355 -8.77 1.99 -9.50
N PHE A 356 -7.94 3.03 -9.39
CA PHE A 356 -8.33 4.41 -9.59
C PHE A 356 -7.20 5.25 -10.18
N SER A 357 -7.51 6.44 -10.63
CA SER A 357 -6.56 7.47 -11.02
C SER A 357 -6.49 8.57 -9.96
N GLU A 358 -5.40 9.31 -9.88
CA GLU A 358 -5.29 10.44 -8.94
C GLU A 358 -6.44 11.44 -9.10
N SER A 359 -6.89 11.67 -10.35
CA SER A 359 -8.01 12.56 -10.66
C SER A 359 -9.36 12.09 -10.13
N ASP A 360 -9.45 10.87 -9.65
CA ASP A 360 -10.68 10.33 -9.07
C ASP A 360 -10.79 10.67 -7.56
N ILE A 361 -9.75 11.26 -6.97
CA ILE A 361 -9.67 11.67 -5.57
C ILE A 361 -9.79 13.19 -5.48
#